data_fbac91f254b24a562cc95294ccd89d89
#
_entry.id   fbac91f254b24a562cc95294ccd89d89
#
_cell.length_a   1.000
_cell.length_b   1.000
_cell.length_c   1.000
_cell.angle_alpha   90.00
_cell.angle_beta   90.00
_cell.angle_gamma   90.00
#
_symmetry.space_group_name_H-M   'P 1'
#
loop_
_entity.id
_entity.type
_entity.pdbx_description
1 polymer ?
#
loop_
_entity_poly.entity_id
_entity_poly.type
_entity_poly.pdbx_seq_one_letter_code
_entity_poly.pdbx_strand_id
1 'polypeptide(L)'
;MFDVKLTVKSVKGNCAAGYKVGDHFYIKNGLMIEAGEPNGFCMYALPALLPYLTAYCRQTSSEDWINRKMELQCPDNTNAVIFGLERM
;
A
#
# COMPACT_ATOMS: atom_id res chain seq x y z
N MET A 1 6.01 13.34 9.39
CA MET A 1 5.63 12.30 8.41
C MET A 1 5.84 10.93 9.01
N PHE A 2 4.89 10.05 8.81
CA PHE A 2 5.05 8.66 9.22
C PHE A 2 5.79 7.88 8.14
N ASP A 3 6.64 6.97 8.54
CA ASP A 3 7.05 5.90 7.67
C ASP A 3 5.93 4.87 7.64
N VAL A 4 5.71 4.25 6.51
CA VAL A 4 4.58 3.33 6.32
C VAL A 4 5.09 2.02 5.72
N LYS A 5 4.58 0.91 6.26
CA LYS A 5 4.80 -0.41 5.69
C LYS A 5 3.53 -0.86 4.98
N LEU A 6 3.68 -1.28 3.73
CA LEU A 6 2.63 -1.91 2.95
C LEU A 6 2.92 -3.40 2.90
N THR A 7 1.94 -4.22 3.24
CA THR A 7 2.10 -5.68 3.19
C THR A 7 0.97 -6.27 2.38
N VAL A 8 1.28 -7.15 1.44
CA VAL A 8 0.27 -7.90 0.69
C VAL A 8 -0.44 -8.85 1.65
N LYS A 9 -1.73 -8.62 1.86
CA LYS A 9 -2.57 -9.41 2.77
C LYS A 9 -3.31 -10.51 2.05
N SER A 10 -3.74 -10.26 0.82
CA SER A 10 -4.43 -11.27 0.03
C SER A 10 -4.22 -11.01 -1.45
N VAL A 11 -4.28 -12.08 -2.22
CA VAL A 11 -4.23 -12.03 -3.68
C VAL A 11 -5.39 -12.87 -4.18
N LYS A 12 -6.31 -12.22 -4.90
CA LYS A 12 -7.44 -12.90 -5.53
C LYS A 12 -7.08 -13.14 -6.98
N GLY A 13 -7.30 -14.37 -7.45
CA GLY A 13 -7.02 -14.70 -8.83
C GLY A 13 -5.53 -14.75 -9.14
N ASN A 14 -5.14 -14.20 -10.27
CA ASN A 14 -3.78 -14.33 -10.79
C ASN A 14 -3.18 -12.94 -11.04
N CYS A 15 -2.44 -12.41 -10.08
CA CYS A 15 -1.82 -11.10 -10.19
C CYS A 15 -0.70 -11.11 -11.23
N ALA A 16 -0.82 -10.26 -12.26
CA ALA A 16 0.18 -10.18 -13.33
C ALA A 16 1.54 -9.71 -12.83
N ALA A 17 1.56 -8.90 -11.77
CA ALA A 17 2.81 -8.45 -11.16
C ALA A 17 3.47 -9.53 -10.31
N GLY A 18 2.76 -10.62 -10.04
CA GLY A 18 3.31 -11.74 -9.29
C GLY A 18 3.40 -11.55 -7.79
N TYR A 19 2.60 -10.63 -7.23
CA TYR A 19 2.59 -10.44 -5.78
C TYR A 19 2.09 -11.67 -5.05
N LYS A 20 2.66 -11.91 -3.89
CA LYS A 20 2.30 -13.01 -2.98
C LYS A 20 2.03 -12.44 -1.60
N VAL A 21 1.18 -13.11 -0.86
CA VAL A 21 0.94 -12.75 0.56
C VAL A 21 2.27 -12.69 1.30
N GLY A 22 2.49 -11.61 2.02
CA GLY A 22 3.73 -11.37 2.75
C GLY A 22 4.72 -10.46 2.03
N ASP A 23 4.55 -10.24 0.73
CA ASP A 23 5.36 -9.24 0.02
C ASP A 23 5.12 -7.88 0.67
N HIS A 24 6.16 -7.06 0.74
CA HIS A 24 6.06 -5.81 1.49
C HIS A 24 6.92 -4.71 0.89
N PHE A 25 6.53 -3.47 1.18
CA PHE A 25 7.19 -2.27 0.72
C PHE A 25 7.16 -1.24 1.85
N TYR A 26 8.10 -0.30 1.81
CA TYR A 26 8.15 0.78 2.79
C TYR A 26 8.07 2.12 2.09
N ILE A 27 7.38 3.08 2.72
CA ILE A 27 7.41 4.48 2.29
C ILE A 27 8.13 5.24 3.38
N LYS A 28 9.23 5.89 3.00
CA LYS A 28 10.08 6.62 3.93
C LYS A 28 9.84 8.11 3.80
N ASN A 29 9.55 8.75 4.93
CA ASN A 29 9.32 10.21 5.03
C ASN A 29 8.22 10.72 4.09
N GLY A 30 7.28 9.87 3.72
CA GLY A 30 6.22 10.24 2.78
C GLY A 30 6.72 10.54 1.36
N LEU A 31 7.95 10.15 1.03
CA LEU A 31 8.58 10.49 -0.24
C LEU A 31 9.07 9.29 -1.04
N MET A 32 9.85 8.43 -0.42
CA MET A 32 10.54 7.36 -1.13
C MET A 32 9.91 6.01 -0.86
N ILE A 33 9.62 5.28 -1.94
CA ILE A 33 9.21 3.90 -1.84
C ILE A 33 10.45 3.04 -1.88
N GLU A 34 10.69 2.31 -0.78
CA GLU A 34 11.77 1.34 -0.72
C GLU A 34 11.20 -0.03 -0.96
N ALA A 35 11.80 -0.73 -1.90
CA ALA A 35 11.40 -2.09 -2.17
C ALA A 35 11.83 -2.97 -1.01
N GLY A 36 10.92 -3.84 -0.60
CA GLY A 36 11.26 -4.91 0.33
C GLY A 36 11.34 -6.19 -0.47
N GLU A 37 10.20 -6.85 -0.59
CA GLU A 37 10.07 -8.11 -1.32
C GLU A 37 8.72 -8.09 -2.04
N PRO A 38 8.66 -8.08 -3.36
CA PRO A 38 9.75 -8.13 -4.33
C PRO A 38 10.42 -6.75 -4.55
N ASN A 39 11.43 -6.74 -5.41
CA ASN A 39 12.18 -5.53 -5.72
C ASN A 39 11.52 -4.75 -6.86
N GLY A 40 10.35 -4.22 -6.62
CA GLY A 40 9.63 -3.43 -7.60
C GLY A 40 8.21 -3.21 -7.18
N PHE A 41 7.58 -2.17 -7.68
CA PHE A 41 6.20 -1.86 -7.36
C PHE A 41 5.37 -1.78 -8.64
N CYS A 42 4.20 -2.38 -8.62
CA CYS A 42 3.30 -2.42 -9.78
C CYS A 42 2.87 -1.01 -10.18
N MET A 43 3.09 -0.66 -11.45
CA MET A 43 2.77 0.67 -11.94
C MET A 43 1.25 0.93 -12.00
N TYR A 44 0.44 -0.10 -11.96
CA TYR A 44 -1.03 0.06 -11.93
C TYR A 44 -1.56 0.18 -10.51
N ALA A 45 -0.92 -0.48 -9.56
CA ALA A 45 -1.29 -0.36 -8.15
C ALA A 45 -0.90 1.01 -7.59
N LEU A 46 0.26 1.51 -7.96
CA LEU A 46 0.79 2.74 -7.38
C LEU A 46 -0.17 3.92 -7.48
N PRO A 47 -0.68 4.31 -8.68
CA PRO A 47 -1.60 5.45 -8.75
C PRO A 47 -2.92 5.20 -8.04
N ALA A 48 -3.38 3.95 -7.95
CA ALA A 48 -4.61 3.63 -7.22
C ALA A 48 -4.44 3.82 -5.72
N LEU A 49 -3.27 3.52 -5.19
CA LEU A 49 -3.00 3.63 -3.75
C LEU A 49 -2.54 5.03 -3.35
N LEU A 50 -1.92 5.76 -4.27
CA LEU A 50 -1.17 6.98 -3.97
C LEU A 50 -1.99 8.06 -3.25
N PRO A 51 -3.24 8.38 -3.66
CA PRO A 51 -4.02 9.40 -2.96
C PRO A 51 -4.23 9.08 -1.48
N TYR A 52 -4.42 7.82 -1.15
CA TYR A 52 -4.61 7.38 0.23
C TYR A 52 -3.27 7.38 0.98
N LEU A 53 -2.21 6.95 0.31
CA LEU A 53 -0.90 6.89 0.94
C LEU A 53 -0.35 8.26 1.27
N THR A 54 -0.56 9.25 0.40
CA THR A 54 -0.10 10.61 0.67
C THR A 54 -0.74 11.17 1.93
N ALA A 55 -2.02 10.89 2.15
CA ALA A 55 -2.73 11.30 3.36
C ALA A 55 -2.31 10.46 4.57
N TYR A 56 -2.17 9.15 4.37
CA TYR A 56 -1.85 8.23 5.46
C TYR A 56 -0.45 8.49 6.05
N CYS A 57 0.49 8.93 5.21
CA CYS A 57 1.85 9.26 5.66
C CYS A 57 1.92 10.54 6.49
N ARG A 58 0.87 11.35 6.50
CA ARG A 58 0.85 12.64 7.19
C ARG A 58 0.08 12.55 8.48
N GLN A 59 0.43 13.42 9.43
CA GLN A 59 -0.38 13.59 10.61
C GLN A 59 -1.57 14.48 10.26
N THR A 60 -2.77 13.95 10.44
CA THR A 60 -4.01 14.66 10.17
C THR A 60 -4.78 14.84 11.48
N SER A 61 -5.95 15.51 11.40
CA SER A 61 -6.85 15.59 12.54
C SER A 61 -7.17 14.19 13.06
N SER A 62 -7.28 14.03 14.38
CA SER A 62 -7.58 12.74 14.99
C SER A 62 -8.89 12.12 14.50
N GLU A 63 -9.81 12.94 13.99
CA GLU A 63 -11.09 12.48 13.49
C GLU A 63 -11.08 12.16 12.00
N ASP A 64 -9.98 12.41 11.31
CA ASP A 64 -9.86 12.14 9.89
C ASP A 64 -9.97 10.63 9.66
N TRP A 65 -10.85 10.24 8.73
CA TRP A 65 -11.09 8.82 8.44
C TRP A 65 -9.85 8.10 7.93
N ILE A 66 -8.88 8.82 7.37
CA ILE A 66 -7.64 8.21 6.87
C ILE A 66 -6.87 7.50 7.98
N ASN A 67 -7.01 7.95 9.23
CA ASN A 67 -6.33 7.33 10.37
C ASN A 67 -6.88 5.95 10.69
N ARG A 68 -8.07 5.62 10.19
CA ARG A 68 -8.69 4.30 10.38
C ARG A 68 -8.54 3.40 9.17
N LYS A 69 -7.88 3.90 8.12
CA LYS A 69 -7.66 3.12 6.91
C LYS A 69 -6.61 2.06 7.18
N MET A 70 -6.97 0.81 7.02
CA MET A 70 -6.07 -0.32 7.31
C MET A 70 -5.67 -1.10 6.08
N GLU A 71 -6.42 -0.97 4.98
CA GLU A 71 -6.19 -1.73 3.77
C GLU A 71 -6.52 -0.91 2.55
N LEU A 72 -5.77 -1.17 1.48
CA LEU A 72 -6.03 -0.59 0.15
C LEU A 72 -5.99 -1.72 -0.87
N GLN A 73 -6.64 -1.51 -1.99
CA GLN A 73 -6.74 -2.51 -3.05
C GLN A 73 -6.23 -1.95 -4.37
N CYS A 74 -5.56 -2.80 -5.16
CA CYS A 74 -5.21 -2.45 -6.53
C CYS A 74 -6.48 -2.29 -7.38
N PRO A 75 -6.39 -1.65 -8.56
CA PRO A 75 -7.59 -1.34 -9.35
C PRO A 75 -8.22 -2.55 -10.06
N ASP A 76 -7.54 -3.69 -10.09
CA ASP A 76 -8.05 -4.89 -10.77
C ASP A 76 -9.05 -5.60 -9.86
N ASN A 77 -10.32 -5.59 -10.24
CA ASN A 77 -11.37 -6.20 -9.43
C ASN A 77 -11.49 -7.72 -9.63
N THR A 78 -10.83 -8.26 -10.65
CA THR A 78 -10.83 -9.70 -10.92
C THR A 78 -9.64 -10.39 -10.26
N ASN A 79 -8.47 -9.74 -10.31
CA ASN A 79 -7.23 -10.27 -9.75
C ASN A 79 -6.71 -9.29 -8.69
N ALA A 80 -7.53 -9.05 -7.69
CA ALA A 80 -7.30 -8.00 -6.71
C ALA A 80 -6.23 -8.37 -5.70
N VAL A 81 -5.34 -7.41 -5.45
CA VAL A 81 -4.35 -7.50 -4.37
C VAL A 81 -4.75 -6.52 -3.28
N ILE A 82 -4.85 -7.00 -2.06
CA ILE A 82 -5.13 -6.17 -0.88
C ILE A 82 -3.82 -5.93 -0.15
N PHE A 83 -3.53 -4.65 0.06
CA PHE A 83 -2.36 -4.21 0.81
C PHE A 83 -2.79 -3.75 2.20
N GLY A 84 -2.16 -4.28 3.23
CA GLY A 84 -2.33 -3.77 4.59
C GLY A 84 -1.42 -2.57 4.81
N LEU A 85 -1.88 -1.62 5.60
CA LEU A 85 -1.15 -0.38 5.92
C LEU A 85 -0.76 -0.38 7.39
N GLU A 86 0.47 0.04 7.66
CA GLU A 86 0.96 0.15 9.03
C GLU A 86 1.88 1.36 9.12
N ARG A 87 1.58 2.28 10.04
CA ARG A 87 2.49 3.37 10.39
C ARG A 87 3.57 2.84 11.31
N MET A 88 4.77 3.27 11.07
CA MET A 88 5.93 2.79 11.82
C MET A 88 6.50 3.88 12.71
#